data_07cea24a58123fae70b1cf19527833e3
#
_entry.id   07cea24a58123fae70b1cf19527833e3
#
_cell.length_a   1.000
_cell.length_b   1.000
_cell.length_c   1.000
_cell.angle_alpha   90.00
_cell.angle_beta   90.00
_cell.angle_gamma   90.00
#
_symmetry.space_group_name_H-M   'P 1'
#
loop_
_entity.id
_entity.type
_entity.pdbx_description
1 polymer ?
#
loop_
_entity_poly.entity_id
_entity_poly.type
_entity_poly.pdbx_seq_one_letter_code
_entity_poly.pdbx_strand_id
1 'polypeptide(L)'
;MRIAALLGAAMAALTISNASAAVRIKADPGGQIGPYLENLVALRGSGERVIIDGPCLSACTMVLGVIPRERICVTSRARLGFHAAWHPGGNGQPVTSREATRLLMEIYPEQVRSWIKVRGGLSPKMMFLSGRELAAMYPTCN
;
A
#
# COMPACT_ATOMS: atom_id res chain seq x y z
N MET A 1 -4.78 22.04 -69.91
CA MET A 1 -5.27 21.18 -68.78
C MET A 1 -4.15 20.99 -67.85
N ARG A 2 -4.25 21.61 -66.60
CA ARG A 2 -3.26 21.47 -65.53
C ARG A 2 -3.94 20.70 -64.39
N ILE A 3 -3.46 19.48 -64.13
CA ILE A 3 -3.96 18.63 -63.03
C ILE A 3 -3.14 18.97 -61.79
N ALA A 4 -3.78 19.56 -60.79
CA ALA A 4 -3.18 19.82 -59.50
C ALA A 4 -3.36 18.56 -58.61
N ALA A 5 -2.26 17.91 -58.24
CA ALA A 5 -2.23 16.81 -57.31
C ALA A 5 -2.25 17.36 -55.87
N LEU A 6 -3.32 17.10 -55.11
CA LEU A 6 -3.42 17.37 -53.67
C LEU A 6 -2.75 16.23 -52.90
N LEU A 7 -1.60 16.51 -52.31
CA LEU A 7 -0.94 15.63 -51.36
C LEU A 7 -1.62 15.85 -49.98
N GLY A 8 -2.44 14.90 -49.56
CA GLY A 8 -2.98 14.84 -48.19
C GLY A 8 -1.94 14.30 -47.24
N ALA A 9 -1.43 15.12 -46.33
CA ALA A 9 -0.58 14.67 -45.23
C ALA A 9 -1.45 14.06 -44.12
N ALA A 10 -1.36 12.74 -43.94
CA ALA A 10 -1.95 12.04 -42.82
C ALA A 10 -1.11 12.28 -41.56
N MET A 11 -1.59 13.09 -40.63
CA MET A 11 -1.00 13.22 -39.27
C MET A 11 -1.38 11.98 -38.48
N ALA A 12 -0.41 11.08 -38.22
CA ALA A 12 -0.54 10.01 -37.25
C ALA A 12 -0.43 10.58 -35.85
N ALA A 13 -1.53 10.60 -35.13
CA ALA A 13 -1.53 10.95 -33.68
C ALA A 13 -0.87 9.82 -32.89
N LEU A 14 0.35 10.03 -32.41
CA LEU A 14 0.99 9.15 -31.42
C LEU A 14 0.25 9.29 -30.10
N THR A 15 -0.56 8.30 -29.74
CA THR A 15 -1.10 8.17 -28.39
C THR A 15 0.00 7.69 -27.46
N ILE A 16 0.56 8.60 -26.67
CA ILE A 16 1.49 8.25 -25.58
C ILE A 16 0.65 7.58 -24.49
N SER A 17 0.67 6.25 -24.45
CA SER A 17 0.18 5.50 -23.29
C SER A 17 1.11 5.79 -22.11
N ASN A 18 0.67 6.63 -21.17
CA ASN A 18 1.32 6.77 -19.88
C ASN A 18 1.18 5.45 -19.14
N ALA A 19 2.17 4.56 -19.26
CA ALA A 19 2.31 3.44 -18.37
C ALA A 19 2.57 4.02 -16.97
N SER A 20 1.53 4.05 -16.12
CA SER A 20 1.68 4.48 -14.73
C SER A 20 2.67 3.55 -14.07
N ALA A 21 3.80 4.07 -13.61
CA ALA A 21 4.77 3.31 -12.83
C ALA A 21 4.09 2.68 -11.63
N ALA A 22 4.50 1.48 -11.25
CA ALA A 22 3.93 0.76 -10.13
C ALA A 22 5.03 0.27 -9.20
N VAL A 23 4.89 0.56 -7.92
CA VAL A 23 5.72 0.00 -6.85
C VAL A 23 5.18 -1.38 -6.47
N ARG A 24 6.04 -2.40 -6.52
CA ARG A 24 5.67 -3.78 -6.16
C ARG A 24 6.33 -4.20 -4.86
N ILE A 25 5.52 -4.47 -3.85
CA ILE A 25 5.94 -4.99 -2.53
C ILE A 25 5.96 -6.52 -2.59
N LYS A 26 7.13 -7.11 -2.75
CA LYS A 26 7.32 -8.58 -2.80
C LYS A 26 7.59 -9.19 -1.42
N ALA A 27 8.32 -8.47 -0.57
CA ALA A 27 8.58 -8.82 0.82
C ALA A 27 9.07 -7.55 1.54
N ASP A 28 8.36 -7.16 2.59
CA ASP A 28 8.67 -5.98 3.38
C ASP A 28 8.41 -6.27 4.86
N PRO A 29 9.45 -6.36 5.69
CA PRO A 29 9.32 -6.66 7.12
C PRO A 29 8.81 -5.48 7.95
N GLY A 30 8.68 -4.29 7.35
CA GLY A 30 8.39 -3.06 8.04
C GLY A 30 9.64 -2.39 8.64
N GLY A 31 9.42 -1.48 9.57
CA GLY A 31 10.48 -0.69 10.18
C GLY A 31 9.93 0.38 11.12
N GLN A 32 10.68 1.47 11.29
CA GLN A 32 10.26 2.59 12.11
C GLN A 32 9.10 3.37 11.46
N ILE A 33 8.08 3.70 12.24
CA ILE A 33 6.85 4.35 11.77
C ILE A 33 7.14 5.69 11.08
N GLY A 34 7.97 6.57 11.67
CA GLY A 34 8.26 7.90 11.14
C GLY A 34 8.82 7.85 9.72
N PRO A 35 10.01 7.28 9.50
CA PRO A 35 10.60 7.16 8.16
C PRO A 35 9.71 6.42 7.16
N TYR A 36 8.94 5.42 7.62
CA TYR A 36 7.98 4.72 6.77
C TYR A 36 6.86 5.63 6.29
N LEU A 37 6.29 6.42 7.20
CA LEU A 37 5.22 7.36 6.87
C LEU A 37 5.70 8.42 5.88
N GLU A 38 6.90 8.96 6.05
CA GLU A 38 7.52 9.92 5.12
C GLU A 38 7.64 9.34 3.71
N ASN A 39 8.17 8.11 3.58
CA ASN A 39 8.29 7.42 2.30
C ASN A 39 6.91 7.15 1.64
N LEU A 40 5.91 6.75 2.43
CA LEU A 40 4.58 6.52 1.92
C LEU A 40 3.87 7.82 1.49
N VAL A 41 4.10 8.92 2.19
CA VAL A 41 3.59 10.25 1.78
C VAL A 41 4.22 10.69 0.46
N ALA A 42 5.53 10.49 0.29
CA ALA A 42 6.21 10.75 -0.98
C ALA A 42 5.64 9.88 -2.12
N LEU A 43 5.43 8.59 -1.87
CA LEU A 43 4.81 7.66 -2.81
C LEU A 43 3.36 8.04 -3.15
N ARG A 44 2.61 8.55 -2.17
CA ARG A 44 1.28 9.11 -2.41
C ARG A 44 1.36 10.29 -3.38
N GLY A 45 2.32 11.19 -3.19
CA GLY A 45 2.55 12.36 -4.04
C GLY A 45 2.97 12.03 -5.47
N SER A 46 3.69 10.92 -5.69
CA SER A 46 4.15 10.50 -7.03
C SER A 46 3.02 10.04 -7.96
N GLY A 47 1.85 9.69 -7.43
CA GLY A 47 0.75 9.15 -8.23
C GLY A 47 0.90 7.67 -8.63
N GLU A 48 2.00 7.01 -8.28
CA GLU A 48 2.25 5.62 -8.63
C GLU A 48 1.25 4.64 -8.00
N ARG A 49 0.98 3.55 -8.68
CA ARG A 49 0.19 2.43 -8.14
C ARG A 49 1.04 1.58 -7.22
N VAL A 50 0.39 0.88 -6.29
CA VAL A 50 1.02 -0.09 -5.40
C VAL A 50 0.46 -1.48 -5.64
N ILE A 51 1.33 -2.43 -5.87
CA ILE A 51 1.03 -3.85 -6.02
C ILE A 51 1.56 -4.58 -4.80
N ILE A 52 0.69 -5.08 -3.94
CA ILE A 52 1.10 -5.93 -2.81
C ILE A 52 1.16 -7.37 -3.30
N ASP A 53 2.37 -7.91 -3.40
CA ASP A 53 2.66 -9.17 -4.06
C ASP A 53 3.40 -10.18 -3.15
N GLY A 54 3.31 -9.99 -1.86
CA GLY A 54 3.94 -10.84 -0.86
C GLY A 54 3.72 -10.30 0.55
N PRO A 55 4.54 -10.72 1.52
CA PRO A 55 4.47 -10.20 2.88
C PRO A 55 4.72 -8.71 2.95
N CYS A 56 3.79 -7.97 3.57
CA CYS A 56 3.90 -6.57 3.94
C CYS A 56 3.58 -6.47 5.43
N LEU A 57 4.61 -6.34 6.26
CA LEU A 57 4.51 -6.52 7.70
C LEU A 57 4.73 -5.20 8.46
N SER A 58 4.15 -5.09 9.65
CA SER A 58 4.42 -3.98 10.56
C SER A 58 4.17 -2.61 9.91
N ALA A 59 5.14 -1.69 9.94
CA ALA A 59 5.03 -0.35 9.34
C ALA A 59 4.65 -0.36 7.85
N CYS A 60 5.01 -1.41 7.09
CA CYS A 60 4.58 -1.57 5.70
C CYS A 60 3.05 -1.50 5.55
N THR A 61 2.28 -2.02 6.50
CA THR A 61 0.80 -2.03 6.43
C THR A 61 0.17 -0.64 6.44
N MET A 62 0.92 0.41 6.82
CA MET A 62 0.44 1.80 6.73
C MET A 62 0.14 2.23 5.29
N VAL A 63 0.67 1.50 4.29
CA VAL A 63 0.35 1.69 2.86
C VAL A 63 -1.16 1.70 2.63
N LEU A 64 -1.92 0.90 3.38
CA LEU A 64 -3.37 0.78 3.26
C LEU A 64 -4.14 2.05 3.64
N GLY A 65 -3.57 2.89 4.50
CA GLY A 65 -4.20 4.14 4.93
C GLY A 65 -3.61 5.39 4.30
N VAL A 66 -2.35 5.30 3.83
CA VAL A 66 -1.68 6.46 3.21
C VAL A 66 -1.94 6.52 1.72
N ILE A 67 -1.91 5.39 1.02
CA ILE A 67 -2.16 5.33 -0.43
C ILE A 67 -3.67 5.20 -0.69
N PRO A 68 -4.25 5.96 -1.62
CA PRO A 68 -5.64 5.81 -2.02
C PRO A 68 -5.97 4.38 -2.44
N ARG A 69 -7.10 3.84 -1.98
CA ARG A 69 -7.49 2.44 -2.19
C ARG A 69 -7.50 2.05 -3.67
N GLU A 70 -7.93 2.92 -4.55
CA GLU A 70 -8.00 2.72 -6.01
C GLU A 70 -6.62 2.57 -6.68
N ARG A 71 -5.57 2.96 -5.97
CA ARG A 71 -4.18 2.81 -6.42
C ARG A 71 -3.49 1.57 -5.85
N ILE A 72 -4.17 0.80 -5.00
CA ILE A 72 -3.66 -0.44 -4.41
C ILE A 72 -4.35 -1.62 -5.06
N CYS A 73 -3.58 -2.63 -5.47
CA CYS A 73 -4.10 -3.95 -5.76
C CYS A 73 -3.28 -5.03 -5.05
N VAL A 74 -3.91 -6.19 -4.84
CA VAL A 74 -3.30 -7.32 -4.11
C VAL A 74 -3.26 -8.56 -4.99
N THR A 75 -2.17 -9.32 -4.93
CA THR A 75 -2.07 -10.63 -5.57
C THR A 75 -2.49 -11.74 -4.60
N SER A 76 -2.60 -12.97 -5.09
CA SER A 76 -2.84 -14.15 -4.24
C SER A 76 -1.73 -14.41 -3.20
N ARG A 77 -0.54 -13.82 -3.39
CA ARG A 77 0.59 -13.93 -2.46
C ARG A 77 0.58 -12.86 -1.37
N ALA A 78 -0.26 -11.84 -1.50
CA ALA A 78 -0.33 -10.74 -0.55
C ALA A 78 -0.69 -11.24 0.86
N ARG A 79 0.08 -10.82 1.85
CA ARG A 79 -0.13 -11.15 3.26
C ARG A 79 0.27 -9.96 4.12
N LEU A 80 -0.68 -9.32 4.74
CA LEU A 80 -0.44 -8.16 5.58
C LEU A 80 -0.39 -8.56 7.05
N GLY A 81 0.68 -8.17 7.74
CA GLY A 81 0.92 -8.51 9.14
C GLY A 81 0.84 -7.28 10.04
N PHE A 82 -0.11 -7.31 10.97
CA PHE A 82 -0.39 -6.22 11.91
C PHE A 82 -0.01 -6.60 13.33
N HIS A 83 0.62 -5.70 14.05
CA HIS A 83 0.89 -5.83 15.49
C HIS A 83 0.96 -4.45 16.15
N ALA A 84 0.96 -4.42 17.48
CA ALA A 84 1.13 -3.20 18.25
C ALA A 84 2.53 -2.59 18.01
N ALA A 85 2.60 -1.27 17.93
CA ALA A 85 3.89 -0.58 17.87
C ALA A 85 4.68 -0.79 19.16
N TRP A 86 6.00 -0.81 19.04
CA TRP A 86 6.92 -1.01 20.15
C TRP A 86 8.19 -0.17 20.00
N HIS A 87 8.90 0.01 21.09
CA HIS A 87 10.24 0.62 21.13
C HIS A 87 11.17 -0.23 22.03
N PRO A 88 12.47 -0.15 21.86
CA PRO A 88 13.42 -0.80 22.77
C PRO A 88 13.27 -0.25 24.18
N GLY A 89 13.12 -1.12 25.17
CA GLY A 89 13.22 -0.77 26.57
C GLY A 89 14.67 -0.60 27.04
N GLY A 90 14.88 -0.22 28.31
CA GLY A 90 16.23 0.00 28.88
C GLY A 90 17.14 -1.24 28.85
N ASN A 91 16.56 -2.43 28.78
CA ASN A 91 17.27 -3.71 28.66
C ASN A 91 17.28 -4.27 27.21
N GLY A 92 16.88 -3.48 26.21
CA GLY A 92 16.78 -3.87 24.82
C GLY A 92 15.56 -4.72 24.47
N GLN A 93 14.72 -5.11 25.44
CA GLN A 93 13.49 -5.86 25.20
C GLN A 93 12.41 -4.94 24.58
N PRO A 94 11.56 -5.46 23.67
CA PRO A 94 10.50 -4.67 23.08
C PRO A 94 9.43 -4.27 24.14
N VAL A 95 9.12 -2.98 24.17
CA VAL A 95 8.07 -2.42 25.04
C VAL A 95 6.97 -1.85 24.14
N THR A 96 5.74 -2.28 24.32
CA THR A 96 4.60 -1.79 23.53
C THR A 96 4.36 -0.30 23.77
N SER A 97 4.33 0.47 22.69
CA SER A 97 3.93 1.88 22.70
C SER A 97 2.42 2.00 22.45
N ARG A 98 1.67 2.37 23.48
CA ARG A 98 0.22 2.60 23.36
C ARG A 98 -0.09 3.78 22.44
N GLU A 99 0.71 4.84 22.53
CA GLU A 99 0.56 6.04 21.73
C GLU A 99 0.77 5.75 20.23
N ALA A 100 1.90 5.14 19.89
CA ALA A 100 2.20 4.78 18.49
C ALA A 100 1.21 3.72 17.95
N THR A 101 0.73 2.80 18.80
CA THR A 101 -0.31 1.83 18.40
C THR A 101 -1.64 2.52 18.09
N ARG A 102 -2.02 3.55 18.85
CA ARG A 102 -3.20 4.37 18.56
C ARG A 102 -3.04 5.12 17.25
N LEU A 103 -1.87 5.73 16.99
CA LEU A 103 -1.55 6.40 15.74
C LEU A 103 -1.69 5.44 14.53
N LEU A 104 -1.20 4.22 14.62
CA LEU A 104 -1.40 3.20 13.57
C LEU A 104 -2.89 2.97 13.31
N MET A 105 -3.70 2.85 14.36
CA MET A 105 -5.14 2.66 14.20
C MET A 105 -5.83 3.86 13.55
N GLU A 106 -5.34 5.08 13.74
CA GLU A 106 -5.84 6.29 13.07
C GLU A 106 -5.47 6.33 11.57
N ILE A 107 -4.29 5.82 11.22
CA ILE A 107 -3.82 5.73 9.83
C ILE A 107 -4.64 4.71 9.02
N TYR A 108 -5.00 3.57 9.61
CA TYR A 108 -5.70 2.51 8.87
C TYR A 108 -7.12 2.94 8.44
N PRO A 109 -7.58 2.53 7.24
CA PRO A 109 -8.94 2.76 6.81
C PRO A 109 -9.95 1.99 7.67
N GLU A 110 -11.19 2.46 7.71
CA GLU A 110 -12.22 1.92 8.60
C GLU A 110 -12.42 0.40 8.49
N GLN A 111 -12.43 -0.14 7.30
CA GLN A 111 -12.57 -1.58 7.07
C GLN A 111 -11.45 -2.40 7.71
N VAL A 112 -10.21 -1.90 7.68
CA VAL A 112 -9.05 -2.55 8.32
C VAL A 112 -9.13 -2.38 9.84
N ARG A 113 -9.48 -1.18 10.34
CA ARG A 113 -9.69 -0.96 11.77
C ARG A 113 -10.76 -1.88 12.35
N SER A 114 -11.88 -2.03 11.65
CA SER A 114 -12.97 -2.92 12.07
C SER A 114 -12.51 -4.37 12.10
N TRP A 115 -11.80 -4.82 11.07
CA TRP A 115 -11.22 -6.16 11.02
C TRP A 115 -10.24 -6.43 12.19
N ILE A 116 -9.40 -5.45 12.55
CA ILE A 116 -8.49 -5.54 13.70
C ILE A 116 -9.28 -5.59 15.02
N LYS A 117 -10.29 -4.71 15.20
CA LYS A 117 -11.07 -4.60 16.43
C LYS A 117 -11.81 -5.90 16.77
N VAL A 118 -12.48 -6.52 15.78
CA VAL A 118 -13.22 -7.77 16.01
C VAL A 118 -12.30 -8.96 16.37
N ARG A 119 -10.99 -8.83 16.15
CA ARG A 119 -9.95 -9.80 16.51
C ARG A 119 -9.21 -9.47 17.81
N GLY A 120 -9.73 -8.52 18.59
CA GLY A 120 -9.17 -8.16 19.89
C GLY A 120 -8.18 -7.00 19.87
N GLY A 121 -8.02 -6.31 18.73
CA GLY A 121 -7.12 -5.16 18.61
C GLY A 121 -5.66 -5.54 18.33
N LEU A 122 -4.82 -4.53 18.18
CA LEU A 122 -3.38 -4.72 18.00
C LEU A 122 -2.72 -5.14 19.32
N SER A 123 -1.91 -6.17 19.26
CA SER A 123 -1.12 -6.71 20.39
C SER A 123 0.31 -6.97 19.92
N PRO A 124 1.24 -7.35 20.81
CA PRO A 124 2.58 -7.77 20.41
C PRO A 124 2.59 -8.96 19.43
N LYS A 125 1.55 -9.80 19.48
CA LYS A 125 1.39 -10.92 18.56
C LYS A 125 0.89 -10.42 17.20
N MET A 126 1.59 -10.82 16.14
CA MET A 126 1.20 -10.47 14.76
C MET A 126 -0.05 -11.21 14.32
N MET A 127 -1.00 -10.48 13.74
CA MET A 127 -2.17 -11.01 13.07
C MET A 127 -2.08 -10.76 11.56
N PHE A 128 -2.65 -11.66 10.76
CA PHE A 128 -2.50 -11.61 9.30
C PHE A 128 -3.83 -11.46 8.59
N LEU A 129 -3.87 -10.51 7.66
CA LEU A 129 -4.94 -10.32 6.69
C LEU A 129 -4.46 -10.80 5.32
N SER A 130 -5.13 -11.77 4.73
CA SER A 130 -4.74 -12.38 3.46
C SER A 130 -5.91 -13.09 2.77
N GLY A 131 -5.67 -13.65 1.59
CA GLY A 131 -6.63 -14.48 0.88
C GLY A 131 -7.97 -13.77 0.62
N ARG A 132 -9.09 -14.47 0.83
CA ARG A 132 -10.44 -13.95 0.54
C ARG A 132 -10.81 -12.71 1.35
N GLU A 133 -10.39 -12.61 2.60
CA GLU A 133 -10.68 -11.43 3.43
C GLU A 133 -10.00 -10.17 2.84
N LEU A 134 -8.73 -10.29 2.43
CA LEU A 134 -8.00 -9.19 1.81
C LEU A 134 -8.58 -8.82 0.44
N ALA A 135 -8.90 -9.82 -0.39
CA ALA A 135 -9.51 -9.62 -1.71
C ALA A 135 -10.91 -8.98 -1.64
N ALA A 136 -11.62 -9.14 -0.53
CA ALA A 136 -12.89 -8.43 -0.29
C ALA A 136 -12.70 -6.94 0.02
N MET A 137 -11.51 -6.54 0.51
CA MET A 137 -11.21 -5.16 0.88
C MET A 137 -10.49 -4.38 -0.21
N TYR A 138 -9.65 -5.04 -1.00
CA TYR A 138 -8.81 -4.42 -2.04
C TYR A 138 -8.95 -5.14 -3.38
N PRO A 139 -8.88 -4.39 -4.52
CA PRO A 139 -8.90 -5.00 -5.84
C PRO A 139 -7.78 -6.03 -6.01
N THR A 140 -8.08 -7.14 -6.69
CA THR A 140 -7.02 -8.06 -7.14
C THR A 140 -6.28 -7.47 -8.32
N CYS A 141 -4.95 -7.67 -8.37
CA CYS A 141 -4.16 -7.27 -9.53
C CYS A 141 -4.47 -8.19 -10.72
N ASN A 142 -4.70 -7.59 -11.86
CA ASN A 142 -4.86 -8.30 -13.15
C ASN A 142 -3.50 -8.60 -13.76
#